data_37cf63177007122c459645fd58537196
#
_entry.id   37cf63177007122c459645fd58537196
#
_cell.length_a   1.000
_cell.length_b   1.000
_cell.length_c   1.000
_cell.angle_alpha   90.00
_cell.angle_beta   90.00
_cell.angle_gamma   90.00
#
_symmetry.space_group_name_H-M   'P 1'
#
loop_
_entity.id
_entity.type
_entity.pdbx_description
1 polymer ?
#
loop_
_entity_poly.entity_id
_entity_poly.type
_entity_poly.pdbx_seq_one_letter_code
_entity_poly.pdbx_strand_id
1 'polypeptide(L)'
;GKYKMIIIYKLYENSPFMRYNELKRSIGNISFKTLTSTLKELEKDDIIVRKEYPQIPPRVEYSLSKKGKSLIPILNMMCDWGEKNSI
;
A
#
# COMPACT_ATOMS: atom_id res chain seq x y z
N GLY A 1 11.31 -0.90 -3.46
CA GLY A 1 11.79 0.07 -2.50
C GLY A 1 11.09 -0.05 -1.15
N LYS A 2 11.59 0.67 -0.19
CA LYS A 2 11.09 0.60 1.20
C LYS A 2 9.62 1.01 1.34
N TYR A 3 9.15 1.90 0.48
CA TYR A 3 7.77 2.38 0.58
C TYR A 3 6.73 1.38 0.06
N LYS A 4 7.13 0.42 -0.78
CA LYS A 4 6.20 -0.60 -1.28
C LYS A 4 5.66 -1.46 -0.14
N MET A 5 6.54 -1.95 0.73
CA MET A 5 6.14 -2.74 1.90
C MET A 5 5.24 -1.94 2.84
N ILE A 6 5.61 -0.69 3.11
CA ILE A 6 4.84 0.19 3.99
C ILE A 6 3.43 0.38 3.45
N ILE A 7 3.29 0.65 2.14
CA ILE A 7 1.99 0.85 1.50
C ILE A 7 1.14 -0.42 1.59
N ILE A 8 1.74 -1.58 1.30
CA ILE A 8 1.03 -2.86 1.37
C ILE A 8 0.48 -3.09 2.78
N TYR A 9 1.29 -2.89 3.81
CA TYR A 9 0.84 -3.04 5.20
C TYR A 9 -0.24 -2.04 5.59
N LYS A 10 -0.10 -0.78 5.18
CA LYS A 10 -1.11 0.24 5.49
C LYS A 10 -2.46 -0.12 4.88
N LEU A 11 -2.46 -0.57 3.63
CA LEU A 11 -3.68 -0.99 2.95
C LEU A 11 -4.29 -2.24 3.60
N TYR A 12 -3.44 -3.15 4.08
CA TYR A 12 -3.90 -4.32 4.80
C TYR A 12 -4.54 -3.97 6.14
N GLU A 13 -3.86 -3.13 6.93
CA GLU A 13 -4.33 -2.72 8.25
C GLU A 13 -5.60 -1.88 8.20
N ASN A 14 -5.80 -1.14 7.12
CA ASN A 14 -6.93 -0.22 6.94
C ASN A 14 -7.89 -0.70 5.85
N SER A 15 -8.00 -2.03 5.68
CA SER A 15 -8.97 -2.57 4.72
C SER A 15 -10.40 -2.13 5.11
N PRO A 16 -11.34 -2.04 4.16
CA PRO A 16 -11.21 -2.54 2.78
C PRO A 16 -10.47 -1.64 1.80
N PHE A 17 -10.27 -0.35 2.12
CA PHE A 17 -9.58 0.56 1.23
C PHE A 17 -9.06 1.79 1.99
N MET A 18 -8.15 2.52 1.33
CA MET A 18 -7.73 3.85 1.79
C MET A 18 -7.78 4.83 0.63
N ARG A 19 -8.01 6.10 0.93
CA ARG A 19 -7.88 7.18 -0.03
C ARG A 19 -6.45 7.70 -0.04
N TYR A 20 -6.07 8.36 -1.13
CA TYR A 20 -4.72 8.87 -1.32
C TYR A 20 -4.21 9.70 -0.13
N ASN A 21 -5.00 10.69 0.31
CA ASN A 21 -4.58 11.58 1.39
C ASN A 21 -4.49 10.85 2.74
N GLU A 22 -5.38 9.89 2.98
CA GLU A 22 -5.31 9.05 4.16
C GLU A 22 -4.02 8.24 4.20
N LEU A 23 -3.68 7.63 3.06
CA LEU A 23 -2.46 6.85 2.92
C LEU A 23 -1.23 7.72 3.13
N LYS A 24 -1.21 8.91 2.53
CA LYS A 24 -0.11 9.85 2.67
C LYS A 24 0.10 10.27 4.13
N ARG A 25 -0.97 10.60 4.83
CA ARG A 25 -0.90 10.96 6.26
C ARG A 25 -0.42 9.79 7.11
N SER A 26 -0.90 8.60 6.79
CA SER A 26 -0.57 7.37 7.51
C SER A 26 0.92 7.03 7.42
N ILE A 27 1.52 7.25 6.26
CA ILE A 27 2.95 7.01 6.04
C ILE A 27 3.77 8.16 6.64
N GLY A 28 3.28 9.38 6.50
CA GLY A 28 3.91 10.58 7.05
C GLY A 28 4.96 11.17 6.13
N ASN A 29 6.21 10.75 6.29
CA ASN A 29 7.33 11.37 5.60
C ASN A 29 7.55 10.81 4.18
N ILE A 30 6.62 11.09 3.29
CA ILE A 30 6.72 10.70 1.88
C ILE A 30 6.22 11.86 1.00
N SER A 31 6.92 12.11 -0.11
CA SER A 31 6.50 13.14 -1.06
C SER A 31 5.35 12.65 -1.93
N PHE A 32 4.58 13.60 -2.49
CA PHE A 32 3.53 13.27 -3.45
C PHE A 32 4.09 12.51 -4.65
N LYS A 33 5.25 12.94 -5.14
CA LYS A 33 5.90 12.30 -6.29
C LYS A 33 6.23 10.84 -6.00
N THR A 34 6.84 10.56 -4.86
CA THR A 34 7.24 9.20 -4.49
C THR A 34 6.02 8.33 -4.25
N LEU A 35 5.01 8.82 -3.52
CA LEU A 35 3.80 8.06 -3.28
C LEU A 35 3.08 7.72 -4.58
N THR A 36 2.90 8.72 -5.45
CA THR A 36 2.21 8.52 -6.73
C THR A 36 2.95 7.50 -7.60
N SER A 37 4.27 7.62 -7.73
CA SER A 37 5.04 6.69 -8.56
C SER A 37 5.04 5.28 -7.98
N THR A 38 5.11 5.15 -6.65
CA THR A 38 5.09 3.84 -6.00
C THR A 38 3.73 3.17 -6.17
N LEU A 39 2.64 3.93 -6.01
CA LEU A 39 1.29 3.41 -6.24
C LEU A 39 1.10 2.92 -7.68
N LYS A 40 1.62 3.67 -8.65
CA LYS A 40 1.53 3.26 -10.07
C LYS A 40 2.29 1.97 -10.32
N GLU A 41 3.46 1.80 -9.72
CA GLU A 41 4.21 0.57 -9.85
C GLU A 41 3.48 -0.62 -9.24
N LEU A 42 2.91 -0.45 -8.05
CA LEU A 42 2.16 -1.52 -7.38
C LEU A 42 0.90 -1.88 -8.16
N GLU A 43 0.23 -0.91 -8.75
CA GLU A 43 -0.94 -1.14 -9.58
C GLU A 43 -0.55 -1.89 -10.86
N LYS A 44 0.54 -1.50 -11.50
CA LYS A 44 1.07 -2.16 -12.70
C LYS A 44 1.41 -3.62 -12.42
N ASP A 45 1.94 -3.91 -11.24
CA ASP A 45 2.32 -5.27 -10.83
C ASP A 45 1.13 -6.05 -10.26
N ASP A 46 -0.07 -5.49 -10.32
CA ASP A 46 -1.30 -6.11 -9.83
C ASP A 46 -1.28 -6.43 -8.33
N ILE A 47 -0.54 -5.66 -7.56
CA ILE A 47 -0.49 -5.80 -6.10
C ILE A 47 -1.63 -5.02 -5.45
N ILE A 48 -1.97 -3.86 -6.01
CA ILE A 48 -3.05 -3.01 -5.52
C ILE A 48 -4.06 -2.75 -6.63
N VAL A 49 -5.27 -2.39 -6.21
CA VAL A 49 -6.37 -1.98 -7.08
C VAL A 49 -6.65 -0.51 -6.82
N ARG A 50 -6.76 0.25 -7.90
CA ARG A 50 -7.19 1.65 -7.85
C ARG A 50 -8.58 1.75 -8.45
N LYS A 51 -9.53 2.18 -7.63
CA LYS A 51 -10.92 2.33 -8.07
C LYS A 51 -11.31 3.80 -8.05
N GLU A 52 -11.69 4.32 -9.20
CA GLU A 52 -12.11 5.70 -9.34
C GLU A 52 -13.62 5.79 -9.51
N TYR A 53 -14.24 6.68 -8.75
CA TYR A 53 -15.68 6.92 -8.83
C TYR A 53 -15.92 8.25 -9.56
N PRO A 54 -16.78 8.25 -10.60
CA PRO A 54 -17.06 9.46 -11.38
C PRO A 54 -17.99 10.40 -10.61
N GLN A 55 -17.42 11.20 -9.76
CA GLN A 55 -18.16 12.22 -9.00
C GLN A 55 -17.31 13.49 -8.91
N ILE A 56 -17.86 14.57 -8.35
CA ILE A 56 -17.17 15.84 -8.20
C ILE A 56 -17.14 16.22 -6.72
N PRO A 57 -15.95 16.31 -6.09
CA PRO A 57 -14.64 15.93 -6.64
C PRO A 57 -14.51 14.42 -6.84
N PRO A 58 -13.62 13.98 -7.74
CA PRO A 58 -13.46 12.55 -7.99
C PRO A 58 -12.97 11.82 -6.75
N ARG A 59 -13.50 10.61 -6.55
CA ARG A 59 -13.15 9.77 -5.42
C ARG A 59 -12.31 8.59 -5.93
N VAL A 60 -11.15 8.40 -5.32
CA VAL A 60 -10.26 7.29 -5.65
C VAL A 60 -9.99 6.46 -4.40
N GLU A 61 -10.16 5.15 -4.52
CA GLU A 61 -9.92 4.21 -3.43
C GLU A 61 -8.81 3.24 -3.83
N TYR A 62 -7.88 3.00 -2.91
CA TYR A 62 -6.80 2.03 -3.09
C TYR A 62 -7.01 0.86 -2.14
N SER A 63 -6.84 -0.36 -2.65
CA SER A 63 -6.98 -1.57 -1.86
C SER A 63 -6.00 -2.63 -2.36
N LEU A 64 -5.78 -3.67 -1.55
CA LEU A 64 -4.96 -4.79 -1.99
C LEU A 64 -5.75 -5.69 -2.93
N SER A 65 -5.10 -6.16 -3.99
CA SER A 65 -5.61 -7.23 -4.84
C SER A 65 -5.48 -8.56 -4.09
N LYS A 66 -6.01 -9.65 -4.67
CA LYS A 66 -5.78 -10.99 -4.14
C LYS A 66 -4.29 -11.30 -4.07
N LYS A 67 -3.57 -10.94 -5.12
CA LYS A 67 -2.12 -11.10 -5.19
C LYS A 67 -1.41 -10.33 -4.07
N GLY A 68 -1.82 -9.08 -3.86
CA GLY A 68 -1.29 -8.26 -2.77
C GLY A 68 -1.53 -8.87 -1.41
N LYS A 69 -2.73 -9.37 -1.16
CA LYS A 69 -3.07 -10.04 0.10
C LYS A 69 -2.22 -11.29 0.33
N SER A 70 -1.87 -12.00 -0.73
CA SER A 70 -1.06 -13.21 -0.63
C SER A 70 0.37 -12.93 -0.17
N LEU A 71 0.83 -11.68 -0.27
CA LEU A 71 2.16 -11.27 0.20
C LEU A 71 2.22 -11.09 1.71
N ILE A 72 1.10 -10.85 2.37
CA ILE A 72 1.08 -10.52 3.80
C ILE A 72 1.71 -11.62 4.67
N PRO A 73 1.38 -12.91 4.52
CA PRO A 73 2.05 -13.94 5.30
C PRO A 73 3.57 -13.99 5.08
N ILE A 74 4.01 -13.76 3.85
CA ILE A 74 5.43 -13.75 3.51
C ILE A 74 6.13 -12.58 4.19
N LEU A 75 5.54 -11.39 4.12
CA LEU A 75 6.09 -10.20 4.75
C LEU A 75 6.13 -10.34 6.28
N ASN A 76 5.11 -10.96 6.87
CA ASN A 76 5.09 -11.24 8.31
C ASN A 76 6.23 -12.18 8.71
N MET A 77 6.46 -13.21 7.92
CA MET A 77 7.57 -14.14 8.15
C MET A 77 8.92 -13.42 8.08
N MET A 78 9.09 -12.52 7.14
CA MET A 78 10.32 -11.73 7.00
C MET A 78 10.52 -10.81 8.20
N CYS A 79 9.47 -10.16 8.67
CA CYS A 79 9.52 -9.31 9.87
C CYS A 79 9.91 -10.14 11.12
N ASP A 80 9.27 -11.29 11.31
CA ASP A 80 9.56 -12.18 12.43
C ASP A 80 11.01 -12.65 12.40
N TRP A 81 11.49 -13.04 11.23
CA TRP A 81 12.87 -13.45 11.05
C TRP A 81 13.84 -12.32 11.38
N GLY A 82 13.54 -11.12 10.90
CA GLY A 82 14.35 -9.94 11.16
C GLY A 82 14.45 -9.61 12.65
N GLU A 83 13.34 -9.68 13.38
CA GLU A 83 13.29 -9.45 14.81
C GLU A 83 14.16 -10.45 15.58
N LYS A 84 14.07 -11.73 15.20
CA LYS A 84 14.84 -12.81 15.83
C LYS A 84 16.33 -12.74 15.52
N ASN A 85 16.72 -12.15 14.41
CA ASN A 85 18.08 -12.12 13.90
C ASN A 85 18.73 -10.73 13.93
N SER A 86 18.12 -9.78 14.61
CA SER A 86 18.63 -8.42 14.82
C SER A 86 18.91 -7.67 13.51
N ILE A 87 18.00 -7.77 12.56
CA ILE A 87 18.08 -7.01 11.30
C ILE A 87 17.31 -5.71 11.42
#